data_7d5c2cad97115e15a336d0a455997c58
#
_entry.id   7d5c2cad97115e15a336d0a455997c58
#
_cell.length_a   1.000
_cell.length_b   1.000
_cell.length_c   1.000
_cell.angle_alpha   90.00
_cell.angle_beta   90.00
_cell.angle_gamma   90.00
#
_symmetry.space_group_name_H-M   'P 1'
#
loop_
_entity.id
_entity.type
_entity.pdbx_description
1 polymer ?
#
loop_
_entity_poly.entity_id
_entity_poly.type
_entity_poly.pdbx_seq_one_letter_code
_entity_poly.pdbx_strand_id
1 'polypeptide(L)'
;MSLKDRREENTYEWEFGIEWFKDLQSKVQYNVYQSEYYELMADDYNDETYRRKAERTLSCSKVWDLNYYVRHGLKQIKSITRCQDAFCYVCQSLKAQRRFQLFSPILKELEQEYDIFHIVFTVPNVSGQRLNWTLDKMYSRFGRLIAYLKGEKKVKGLDFFQYGYCGAVRSVEITTGKRKNGNDFHPHFHTMFVFSKNPPNMEKVIENSFSNGKYDYVTKKHKVTYFSKFEWLLQRIWCLLMLDIKVTKENIVDIYGATDGLYKDGFDVKADNAEGKYHEIFKYAIKGTYKKEKIFSYEDFCYLENALKNRRVYETYGILRDYNFNDTGDISNLKDMSDIIFDELLRELQRREKPILIQSCIEKILEDLERNKNRKKKIRYIGPAVLRRTFQNLSEEDKQTCLDKMRELFFGQKTDELGDGFVKAGTL
;
A
#
# COMPACT_ATOMS: atom_id res chain seq x y z
N MET A 1 -10.75 -21.67 3.10
CA MET A 1 -10.95 -20.84 4.29
C MET A 1 -12.38 -20.33 4.26
N SER A 2 -13.18 -20.62 5.28
CA SER A 2 -14.57 -20.20 5.36
C SER A 2 -14.65 -18.70 5.69
N LEU A 3 -15.79 -18.06 5.40
CA LEU A 3 -16.04 -16.67 5.79
C LEU A 3 -15.97 -16.44 7.33
N LYS A 4 -16.19 -17.50 8.12
CA LYS A 4 -15.98 -17.49 9.57
C LYS A 4 -14.51 -17.35 9.95
N ASP A 5 -13.61 -18.08 9.28
CA ASP A 5 -12.17 -18.03 9.56
C ASP A 5 -11.56 -16.65 9.25
N ARG A 6 -12.12 -15.93 8.25
CA ARG A 6 -11.71 -14.55 7.95
C ARG A 6 -12.21 -13.51 8.95
N ARG A 7 -13.33 -13.78 9.65
CA ARG A 7 -13.88 -12.89 10.69
C ARG A 7 -13.06 -12.97 11.98
N GLU A 8 -12.55 -14.12 12.34
CA GLU A 8 -11.72 -14.30 13.56
C GLU A 8 -10.33 -13.67 13.45
N GLU A 9 -9.74 -13.59 12.25
CA GLU A 9 -8.43 -12.95 12.01
C GLU A 9 -8.46 -11.41 12.04
N ASN A 10 -9.60 -10.75 11.93
CA ASN A 10 -9.70 -9.31 11.72
C ASN A 10 -10.25 -8.49 12.90
N THR A 11 -10.65 -9.10 14.01
CA THR A 11 -11.63 -8.47 14.87
C THR A 11 -11.12 -7.73 16.11
N TYR A 12 -9.89 -7.89 16.61
CA TYR A 12 -9.65 -7.47 18.01
C TYR A 12 -8.26 -6.94 18.34
N GLU A 13 -7.64 -6.13 17.51
CA GLU A 13 -6.22 -5.92 17.67
C GLU A 13 -5.80 -4.49 18.01
N TRP A 14 -6.36 -3.92 19.06
CA TRP A 14 -5.68 -2.86 19.84
C TRP A 14 -4.62 -3.46 20.77
N GLU A 15 -4.66 -4.77 21.03
CA GLU A 15 -3.62 -5.51 21.74
C GLU A 15 -2.60 -6.04 20.73
N PHE A 16 -1.34 -5.69 20.91
CA PHE A 16 -0.24 -6.16 20.10
C PHE A 16 0.38 -7.39 20.70
N GLY A 17 0.25 -8.53 20.03
CA GLY A 17 0.81 -9.80 20.42
C GLY A 17 2.26 -10.01 20.00
N ILE A 18 2.85 -11.09 20.48
CA ILE A 18 4.26 -11.44 20.22
C ILE A 18 4.58 -11.59 18.74
N GLU A 19 3.66 -12.13 17.93
CA GLU A 19 3.88 -12.35 16.50
C GLU A 19 3.98 -11.02 15.73
N TRP A 20 3.20 -10.02 16.15
CA TRP A 20 3.28 -8.69 15.57
C TRP A 20 4.65 -8.04 15.83
N PHE A 21 5.17 -8.15 17.07
CA PHE A 21 6.49 -7.60 17.40
C PHE A 21 7.62 -8.38 16.73
N LYS A 22 7.51 -9.70 16.54
CA LYS A 22 8.47 -10.50 15.76
C LYS A 22 8.50 -10.11 14.29
N ASP A 23 7.33 -9.89 13.66
CA ASP A 23 7.24 -9.40 12.29
C ASP A 23 7.88 -8.02 12.17
N LEU A 24 7.62 -7.13 13.13
CA LEU A 24 8.21 -5.82 13.17
C LEU A 24 9.73 -5.88 13.38
N GLN A 25 10.22 -6.73 14.28
CA GLN A 25 11.65 -6.96 14.52
C GLN A 25 12.36 -7.40 13.24
N SER A 26 11.77 -8.33 12.49
CA SER A 26 12.33 -8.75 11.21
C SER A 26 12.39 -7.63 10.20
N LYS A 27 11.39 -6.74 10.16
CA LYS A 27 11.41 -5.53 9.32
C LYS A 27 12.51 -4.54 9.73
N VAL A 28 12.75 -4.38 11.04
CA VAL A 28 13.82 -3.50 11.55
C VAL A 28 15.20 -4.04 11.22
N GLN A 29 15.40 -5.35 11.15
CA GLN A 29 16.68 -5.93 10.75
C GLN A 29 17.12 -5.50 9.34
N TYR A 30 16.17 -5.27 8.42
CA TYR A 30 16.53 -4.74 7.09
C TYR A 30 17.07 -3.31 7.12
N ASN A 31 16.72 -2.53 8.13
CA ASN A 31 17.25 -1.18 8.28
C ASN A 31 18.75 -1.17 8.53
N VAL A 32 19.33 -2.25 9.08
CA VAL A 32 20.78 -2.40 9.24
C VAL A 32 21.45 -2.44 7.86
N TYR A 33 20.95 -3.30 6.95
CA TYR A 33 21.50 -3.38 5.59
C TYR A 33 21.32 -2.08 4.80
N GLN A 34 20.18 -1.39 4.98
CA GLN A 34 19.96 -0.09 4.34
C GLN A 34 20.89 0.97 4.87
N SER A 35 21.15 0.97 6.18
CA SER A 35 22.11 1.88 6.81
C SER A 35 23.50 1.65 6.25
N GLU A 36 23.96 0.39 6.17
CA GLU A 36 25.26 0.04 5.57
C GLU A 36 25.36 0.52 4.11
N TYR A 37 24.29 0.37 3.32
CA TYR A 37 24.28 0.84 1.94
C TYR A 37 24.34 2.37 1.84
N TYR A 38 23.65 3.08 2.72
CA TYR A 38 23.75 4.53 2.76
C TYR A 38 25.15 5.03 3.23
N GLU A 39 25.84 4.31 4.14
CA GLU A 39 27.23 4.60 4.48
C GLU A 39 28.14 4.43 3.26
N LEU A 40 28.03 3.31 2.54
CA LEU A 40 28.77 3.08 1.31
C LEU A 40 28.49 4.17 0.26
N MET A 41 27.22 4.59 0.11
CA MET A 41 26.89 5.70 -0.80
C MET A 41 27.48 7.02 -0.34
N ALA A 42 27.53 7.28 0.97
CA ALA A 42 28.16 8.49 1.50
C ALA A 42 29.66 8.55 1.14
N ASP A 43 30.34 7.42 1.22
CA ASP A 43 31.75 7.33 0.86
C ASP A 43 31.96 7.39 -0.66
N ASP A 44 31.20 6.64 -1.45
CA ASP A 44 31.31 6.59 -2.92
C ASP A 44 31.01 7.93 -3.59
N TYR A 45 30.00 8.66 -3.08
CA TYR A 45 29.59 9.96 -3.65
C TYR A 45 30.13 11.17 -2.90
N ASN A 46 30.86 10.96 -1.80
CA ASN A 46 31.34 12.00 -0.89
C ASN A 46 30.21 12.96 -0.46
N ASP A 47 29.05 12.37 -0.07
CA ASP A 47 27.82 13.10 0.25
C ASP A 47 27.30 12.77 1.66
N GLU A 48 27.52 13.67 2.60
CA GLU A 48 27.08 13.56 4.01
C GLU A 48 25.55 13.43 4.17
N THR A 49 24.77 13.72 3.14
CA THR A 49 23.31 13.51 3.22
C THR A 49 22.96 12.04 3.32
N TYR A 50 23.74 11.15 2.68
CA TYR A 50 23.58 9.71 2.81
C TYR A 50 23.99 9.21 4.19
N ARG A 51 25.07 9.76 4.82
CA ARG A 51 25.45 9.40 6.18
C ARG A 51 24.32 9.71 7.18
N ARG A 52 23.71 10.89 7.06
CA ARG A 52 22.53 11.25 7.88
C ARG A 52 21.33 10.34 7.61
N LYS A 53 21.14 9.86 6.37
CA LYS A 53 20.11 8.85 6.06
C LYS A 53 20.44 7.51 6.74
N ALA A 54 21.70 7.08 6.72
CA ALA A 54 22.17 5.86 7.38
C ALA A 54 21.82 5.88 8.87
N GLU A 55 22.24 6.92 9.59
CA GLU A 55 21.99 7.09 11.02
C GLU A 55 20.50 7.06 11.36
N ARG A 56 19.69 7.82 10.61
CA ARG A 56 18.22 7.85 10.80
C ARG A 56 17.59 6.49 10.55
N THR A 57 18.03 5.78 9.49
CA THR A 57 17.49 4.47 9.14
C THR A 57 17.87 3.43 10.18
N LEU A 58 19.11 3.47 10.65
CA LEU A 58 19.60 2.60 11.71
C LEU A 58 18.85 2.81 13.04
N SER A 59 18.44 4.04 13.35
CA SER A 59 17.70 4.37 14.58
C SER A 59 16.19 4.11 14.48
N CYS A 60 15.69 3.79 13.29
CA CYS A 60 14.25 3.60 13.06
C CYS A 60 13.69 2.44 13.90
N SER A 61 12.63 2.72 14.64
CA SER A 61 11.92 1.78 15.51
C SER A 61 12.76 1.16 16.64
N LYS A 62 13.92 1.75 16.96
CA LYS A 62 14.75 1.27 18.08
C LYS A 62 14.26 1.76 19.43
N VAL A 63 13.67 2.97 19.50
CA VAL A 63 13.19 3.55 20.75
C VAL A 63 11.67 3.68 20.71
N TRP A 64 11.03 3.15 21.75
CA TRP A 64 9.60 3.15 21.96
C TRP A 64 9.29 3.89 23.26
N ASP A 65 8.47 4.92 23.19
CA ASP A 65 7.90 5.56 24.36
C ASP A 65 6.56 4.90 24.68
N LEU A 66 6.42 4.41 25.87
CA LEU A 66 5.25 3.69 26.34
C LEU A 66 4.69 4.39 27.59
N ASN A 67 3.39 4.56 27.66
CA ASN A 67 2.66 4.90 28.87
C ASN A 67 2.27 3.60 29.58
N TYR A 68 2.81 3.35 30.75
CA TYR A 68 2.53 2.13 31.53
C TYR A 68 1.52 2.42 32.63
N TYR A 69 0.36 1.75 32.55
CA TYR A 69 -0.71 1.75 33.55
C TYR A 69 -0.55 0.50 34.39
N VAL A 70 0.11 0.63 35.54
CA VAL A 70 0.56 -0.49 36.38
C VAL A 70 -0.60 -1.30 36.94
N ARG A 71 -1.65 -0.61 37.45
CA ARG A 71 -2.84 -1.25 38.02
C ARG A 71 -3.60 -2.08 37.00
N HIS A 72 -3.69 -1.59 35.76
CA HIS A 72 -4.40 -2.24 34.67
C HIS A 72 -3.51 -3.24 33.89
N GLY A 73 -2.20 -3.23 34.12
CA GLY A 73 -1.26 -4.05 33.36
C GLY A 73 -1.23 -3.71 31.86
N LEU A 74 -1.41 -2.42 31.52
CA LEU A 74 -1.46 -1.95 30.14
C LEU A 74 -0.27 -1.08 29.82
N LYS A 75 0.42 -1.37 28.71
CA LYS A 75 1.47 -0.53 28.12
C LYS A 75 0.96 0.04 26.79
N GLN A 76 0.60 1.31 26.80
CA GLN A 76 0.17 2.00 25.59
C GLN A 76 1.38 2.49 24.80
N ILE A 77 1.42 2.18 23.51
CA ILE A 77 2.42 2.72 22.58
C ILE A 77 2.09 4.22 22.37
N LYS A 78 2.97 5.09 22.84
CA LYS A 78 2.85 6.55 22.70
C LYS A 78 3.54 7.05 21.45
N SER A 79 4.80 6.67 21.26
CA SER A 79 5.61 7.05 20.09
C SER A 79 6.66 5.99 19.77
N ILE A 80 7.12 6.01 18.52
CA ILE A 80 8.17 5.14 17.99
C ILE A 80 9.08 6.02 17.13
N THR A 81 10.40 5.89 17.28
CA THR A 81 11.34 6.58 16.38
C THR A 81 11.15 6.12 14.94
N ARG A 82 11.11 7.05 13.99
CA ARG A 82 10.88 6.78 12.56
C ARG A 82 11.83 7.56 11.66
N CYS A 83 12.46 6.89 10.70
CA CYS A 83 13.33 7.53 9.72
C CYS A 83 12.57 8.18 8.57
N GLN A 84 11.34 7.75 8.28
CA GLN A 84 10.50 8.16 7.14
C GLN A 84 11.11 7.86 5.76
N ASP A 85 12.17 7.07 5.72
CA ASP A 85 12.88 6.74 4.49
C ASP A 85 12.01 5.92 3.53
N ALA A 86 12.24 6.10 2.21
CA ALA A 86 11.49 5.45 1.14
C ALA A 86 11.75 3.94 1.05
N PHE A 87 12.86 3.47 1.58
CA PHE A 87 13.27 2.07 1.58
C PHE A 87 13.00 1.37 2.91
N CYS A 88 12.72 2.12 3.98
CA CYS A 88 12.43 1.54 5.28
C CYS A 88 11.09 0.81 5.29
N TYR A 89 11.12 -0.52 5.43
CA TYR A 89 9.91 -1.36 5.43
C TYR A 89 8.90 -0.98 6.51
N VAL A 90 9.39 -0.64 7.70
CA VAL A 90 8.51 -0.20 8.80
C VAL A 90 7.78 1.08 8.42
N CYS A 91 8.52 2.10 7.96
CA CYS A 91 7.94 3.38 7.60
C CYS A 91 7.00 3.27 6.39
N GLN A 92 7.38 2.48 5.38
CA GLN A 92 6.54 2.29 4.20
C GLN A 92 5.28 1.47 4.52
N SER A 93 5.37 0.43 5.37
CA SER A 93 4.20 -0.31 5.87
C SER A 93 3.19 0.61 6.51
N LEU A 94 3.65 1.45 7.42
CA LEU A 94 2.79 2.39 8.14
C LEU A 94 2.17 3.43 7.20
N LYS A 95 2.96 3.98 6.27
CA LYS A 95 2.44 4.91 5.26
C LYS A 95 1.39 4.26 4.36
N ALA A 96 1.62 3.02 3.92
CA ALA A 96 0.68 2.28 3.08
C ALA A 96 -0.64 2.01 3.81
N GLN A 97 -0.58 1.54 5.06
CA GLN A 97 -1.77 1.33 5.89
C GLN A 97 -2.55 2.63 6.11
N ARG A 98 -1.84 3.71 6.42
CA ARG A 98 -2.43 5.02 6.65
C ARG A 98 -3.16 5.55 5.41
N ARG A 99 -2.54 5.44 4.23
CA ARG A 99 -3.19 5.80 2.95
C ARG A 99 -4.43 4.96 2.70
N PHE A 100 -4.34 3.65 2.91
CA PHE A 100 -5.48 2.77 2.73
C PHE A 100 -6.66 3.18 3.60
N GLN A 101 -6.43 3.50 4.88
CA GLN A 101 -7.46 3.94 5.81
C GLN A 101 -8.10 5.26 5.39
N LEU A 102 -7.29 6.21 4.88
CA LEU A 102 -7.79 7.52 4.45
C LEU A 102 -8.62 7.44 3.17
N PHE A 103 -8.18 6.65 2.22
CA PHE A 103 -8.73 6.70 0.86
C PHE A 103 -9.73 5.59 0.55
N SER A 104 -9.71 4.48 1.30
CA SER A 104 -10.69 3.43 1.12
C SER A 104 -12.14 3.89 1.32
N PRO A 105 -12.49 4.71 2.31
CA PRO A 105 -13.85 5.27 2.43
C PRO A 105 -14.25 6.13 1.23
N ILE A 106 -13.35 7.00 0.78
CA ILE A 106 -13.58 7.89 -0.38
C ILE A 106 -13.85 7.06 -1.64
N LEU A 107 -13.03 6.02 -1.87
CA LEU A 107 -13.21 5.15 -3.02
C LEU A 107 -14.53 4.36 -2.95
N LYS A 108 -14.94 3.93 -1.75
CA LYS A 108 -16.24 3.26 -1.55
C LYS A 108 -17.44 4.19 -1.78
N GLU A 109 -17.31 5.45 -1.38
CA GLU A 109 -18.34 6.46 -1.66
C GLU A 109 -18.46 6.70 -3.18
N LEU A 110 -17.32 6.86 -3.84
CA LEU A 110 -17.30 7.01 -5.30
C LEU A 110 -17.85 5.79 -6.04
N GLU A 111 -17.75 4.57 -5.51
CA GLU A 111 -18.35 3.37 -6.10
C GLU A 111 -19.88 3.41 -6.19
N GLN A 112 -20.54 4.27 -5.44
CA GLN A 112 -22.00 4.42 -5.56
C GLN A 112 -22.39 5.06 -6.90
N GLU A 113 -21.60 6.03 -7.38
CA GLU A 113 -21.89 6.80 -8.60
C GLU A 113 -21.01 6.43 -9.80
N TYR A 114 -19.88 5.77 -9.58
CA TYR A 114 -18.86 5.46 -10.58
C TYR A 114 -18.47 3.99 -10.54
N ASP A 115 -17.89 3.52 -11.63
CA ASP A 115 -17.20 2.24 -11.68
C ASP A 115 -15.70 2.45 -11.54
N ILE A 116 -15.06 1.72 -10.64
CA ILE A 116 -13.63 1.83 -10.35
C ILE A 116 -12.91 0.57 -10.82
N PHE A 117 -11.87 0.76 -11.64
CA PHE A 117 -11.05 -0.33 -12.15
C PHE A 117 -9.61 -0.19 -11.67
N HIS A 118 -9.06 -1.28 -11.14
CA HIS A 118 -7.63 -1.40 -10.91
C HIS A 118 -6.95 -1.79 -12.23
N ILE A 119 -6.10 -0.90 -12.75
CA ILE A 119 -5.40 -1.11 -14.02
C ILE A 119 -3.90 -1.07 -13.77
N VAL A 120 -3.21 -2.10 -14.25
CA VAL A 120 -1.75 -2.21 -14.15
C VAL A 120 -1.14 -1.98 -15.52
N PHE A 121 -0.17 -1.08 -15.61
CA PHE A 121 0.60 -0.79 -16.81
C PHE A 121 2.04 -1.26 -16.62
N THR A 122 2.50 -2.14 -17.49
CA THR A 122 3.86 -2.67 -17.45
C THR A 122 4.70 -2.20 -18.64
N VAL A 123 6.00 -2.33 -18.50
CA VAL A 123 6.97 -2.18 -19.58
C VAL A 123 7.95 -3.37 -19.53
N PRO A 124 8.68 -3.66 -20.61
CA PRO A 124 9.74 -4.65 -20.59
C PRO A 124 10.72 -4.41 -19.44
N ASN A 125 11.31 -5.48 -18.92
CA ASN A 125 12.37 -5.39 -17.91
C ASN A 125 13.53 -4.54 -18.44
N VAL A 126 14.10 -3.74 -17.53
CA VAL A 126 15.17 -2.80 -17.86
C VAL A 126 16.37 -2.99 -16.94
N SER A 127 17.58 -2.70 -17.45
CA SER A 127 18.78 -2.66 -16.62
C SER A 127 18.73 -1.48 -15.64
N GLY A 128 19.49 -1.54 -14.54
CA GLY A 128 19.58 -0.46 -13.56
C GLY A 128 19.96 0.88 -14.17
N GLN A 129 20.89 0.89 -15.13
CA GLN A 129 21.32 2.09 -15.84
C GLN A 129 20.18 2.77 -16.62
N ARG A 130 19.21 2.00 -17.12
CA ARG A 130 18.05 2.51 -17.86
C ARG A 130 16.84 2.81 -16.99
N LEU A 131 16.83 2.36 -15.73
CA LEU A 131 15.67 2.44 -14.86
C LEU A 131 15.17 3.87 -14.69
N ASN A 132 16.06 4.80 -14.38
CA ASN A 132 15.72 6.21 -14.18
C ASN A 132 15.06 6.83 -15.43
N TRP A 133 15.69 6.66 -16.59
CA TRP A 133 15.15 7.14 -17.88
C TRP A 133 13.81 6.49 -18.24
N THR A 134 13.68 5.16 -17.96
CA THR A 134 12.43 4.45 -18.23
C THR A 134 11.29 4.98 -17.39
N LEU A 135 11.54 5.26 -16.08
CA LEU A 135 10.53 5.88 -15.23
C LEU A 135 10.12 7.26 -15.71
N ASP A 136 11.07 8.14 -16.09
CA ASP A 136 10.74 9.45 -16.65
C ASP A 136 9.83 9.33 -17.86
N LYS A 137 10.16 8.39 -18.75
CA LYS A 137 9.34 8.10 -19.92
C LYS A 137 7.95 7.60 -19.53
N MET A 138 7.85 6.64 -18.61
CA MET A 138 6.57 6.13 -18.12
C MET A 138 5.69 7.24 -17.55
N TYR A 139 6.25 8.11 -16.69
CA TYR A 139 5.52 9.24 -16.11
C TYR A 139 4.97 10.18 -17.19
N SER A 140 5.85 10.59 -18.12
CA SER A 140 5.47 11.47 -19.22
C SER A 140 4.41 10.83 -20.13
N ARG A 141 4.56 9.55 -20.48
CA ARG A 141 3.65 8.84 -21.38
C ARG A 141 2.30 8.52 -20.71
N PHE A 142 2.30 8.28 -19.40
CA PHE A 142 1.05 8.12 -18.65
C PHE A 142 0.22 9.41 -18.67
N GLY A 143 0.83 10.58 -18.48
CA GLY A 143 0.13 11.86 -18.62
C GLY A 143 -0.49 12.05 -20.04
N ARG A 144 0.22 11.58 -21.10
CA ARG A 144 -0.33 11.60 -22.45
C ARG A 144 -1.49 10.62 -22.64
N LEU A 145 -1.44 9.44 -22.00
CA LEU A 145 -2.56 8.48 -22.01
C LEU A 145 -3.81 9.10 -21.36
N ILE A 146 -3.65 9.73 -20.20
CA ILE A 146 -4.74 10.46 -19.53
C ILE A 146 -5.33 11.55 -20.46
N ALA A 147 -4.51 12.27 -21.20
CA ALA A 147 -4.98 13.29 -22.14
C ALA A 147 -5.85 12.70 -23.27
N TYR A 148 -5.58 11.45 -23.72
CA TYR A 148 -6.48 10.76 -24.65
C TYR A 148 -7.80 10.42 -23.98
N LEU A 149 -7.78 9.82 -22.79
CA LEU A 149 -8.99 9.42 -22.06
C LEU A 149 -9.89 10.60 -21.71
N LYS A 150 -9.32 11.78 -21.45
CA LYS A 150 -10.04 13.04 -21.26
C LYS A 150 -10.58 13.66 -22.56
N GLY A 151 -10.19 13.13 -23.72
CA GLY A 151 -10.51 13.75 -25.01
C GLY A 151 -9.73 15.02 -25.35
N GLU A 152 -8.74 15.40 -24.54
CA GLU A 152 -7.82 16.52 -24.85
C GLU A 152 -6.95 16.21 -26.07
N LYS A 153 -6.66 14.93 -26.28
CA LYS A 153 -6.02 14.40 -27.49
C LYS A 153 -6.99 13.49 -28.22
N LYS A 154 -7.08 13.68 -29.55
CA LYS A 154 -8.00 12.92 -30.40
C LYS A 154 -7.23 11.97 -31.31
N VAL A 155 -7.82 10.80 -31.55
CA VAL A 155 -7.41 9.88 -32.61
C VAL A 155 -8.56 9.77 -33.59
N LYS A 156 -8.32 10.04 -34.88
CA LYS A 156 -9.38 9.99 -35.91
C LYS A 156 -10.02 8.60 -35.92
N GLY A 157 -11.33 8.53 -35.78
CA GLY A 157 -12.09 7.31 -35.79
C GLY A 157 -12.06 6.52 -34.48
N LEU A 158 -11.61 7.10 -33.34
CA LEU A 158 -11.74 6.57 -32.00
C LEU A 158 -12.38 7.62 -31.09
N ASP A 159 -13.38 7.23 -30.36
CA ASP A 159 -14.05 8.05 -29.36
C ASP A 159 -13.68 7.55 -27.95
N PHE A 160 -12.93 8.37 -27.21
CA PHE A 160 -12.54 8.06 -25.83
C PHE A 160 -13.58 8.53 -24.82
N PHE A 161 -14.46 9.49 -25.19
CA PHE A 161 -15.51 9.97 -24.29
C PHE A 161 -16.51 8.87 -23.92
N GLN A 162 -16.70 7.88 -24.79
CA GLN A 162 -17.60 6.75 -24.55
C GLN A 162 -17.28 6.01 -23.24
N TYR A 163 -16.03 6.06 -22.76
CA TYR A 163 -15.62 5.39 -21.52
C TYR A 163 -15.99 6.18 -20.29
N GLY A 164 -16.36 7.47 -20.41
CA GLY A 164 -16.73 8.31 -19.28
C GLY A 164 -15.62 8.44 -18.23
N TYR A 165 -14.36 8.67 -18.67
CA TYR A 165 -13.24 8.86 -17.77
C TYR A 165 -13.45 10.07 -16.86
N CYS A 166 -13.43 9.87 -15.52
CA CYS A 166 -13.61 10.92 -14.52
C CYS A 166 -12.31 11.23 -13.78
N GLY A 167 -11.49 10.22 -13.51
CA GLY A 167 -10.24 10.44 -12.77
C GLY A 167 -9.42 9.19 -12.61
N ALA A 168 -8.22 9.35 -12.04
CA ALA A 168 -7.37 8.22 -11.69
C ALA A 168 -6.44 8.58 -10.53
N VAL A 169 -5.98 7.57 -9.81
CA VAL A 169 -4.79 7.63 -8.96
C VAL A 169 -3.78 6.59 -9.45
N ARG A 170 -2.52 6.97 -9.49
CA ARG A 170 -1.39 6.15 -9.94
C ARG A 170 -0.38 5.99 -8.83
N SER A 171 0.10 4.77 -8.63
CA SER A 171 1.31 4.48 -7.86
C SER A 171 2.35 3.78 -8.73
N VAL A 172 3.63 3.97 -8.43
CA VAL A 172 4.72 3.22 -9.05
C VAL A 172 5.12 2.05 -8.17
N GLU A 173 5.39 0.92 -8.78
CA GLU A 173 6.01 -0.24 -8.15
C GLU A 173 7.17 -0.71 -9.01
N ILE A 174 8.31 -1.04 -8.37
CA ILE A 174 9.48 -1.59 -9.04
C ILE A 174 9.78 -2.93 -8.37
N THR A 175 9.75 -4.01 -9.15
CA THR A 175 10.20 -5.32 -8.70
C THR A 175 11.54 -5.65 -9.32
N THR A 176 12.38 -6.38 -8.56
CA THR A 176 13.65 -6.90 -9.08
C THR A 176 13.46 -8.33 -9.55
N GLY A 177 13.90 -8.63 -10.78
CA GLY A 177 13.86 -9.97 -11.36
C GLY A 177 15.15 -10.74 -11.04
N LYS A 178 15.03 -12.04 -10.72
CA LYS A 178 16.19 -12.94 -10.68
C LYS A 178 16.51 -13.40 -12.11
N ARG A 179 17.26 -12.62 -12.88
CA ARG A 179 17.87 -13.15 -14.11
C ARG A 179 19.29 -13.60 -13.87
N LYS A 180 19.73 -14.61 -14.63
CA LYS A 180 21.08 -15.20 -14.53
C LYS A 180 22.23 -14.20 -14.77
N ASN A 181 21.97 -13.06 -15.38
CA ASN A 181 22.99 -12.15 -15.93
C ASN A 181 22.88 -10.70 -15.49
N GLY A 182 22.27 -10.36 -14.34
CA GLY A 182 22.30 -8.99 -13.84
C GLY A 182 20.97 -8.44 -13.31
N ASN A 183 21.05 -7.20 -12.90
CA ASN A 183 20.03 -6.44 -12.21
C ASN A 183 18.92 -6.01 -13.17
N ASP A 184 17.92 -6.87 -13.36
CA ASP A 184 16.76 -6.54 -14.17
C ASP A 184 15.66 -5.99 -13.26
N PHE A 185 15.22 -4.78 -13.54
CA PHE A 185 14.11 -4.12 -12.89
C PHE A 185 12.87 -4.22 -13.74
N HIS A 186 11.73 -4.47 -13.11
CA HIS A 186 10.42 -4.46 -13.73
C HIS A 186 9.56 -3.34 -13.14
N PRO A 187 9.65 -2.11 -13.68
CA PRO A 187 8.81 -1.01 -13.25
C PRO A 187 7.41 -1.15 -13.83
N HIS A 188 6.40 -0.89 -12.99
CA HIS A 188 5.01 -0.85 -13.42
C HIS A 188 4.20 0.14 -12.62
N PHE A 189 3.08 0.57 -13.18
CA PHE A 189 2.12 1.42 -12.50
C PHE A 189 0.91 0.60 -12.07
N HIS A 190 0.57 0.68 -10.80
CA HIS A 190 -0.75 0.36 -10.31
C HIS A 190 -1.61 1.62 -10.34
N THR A 191 -2.80 1.50 -10.91
CA THR A 191 -3.69 2.64 -11.04
C THR A 191 -5.11 2.26 -10.63
N MET A 192 -5.85 3.20 -10.05
CA MET A 192 -7.30 3.13 -9.93
C MET A 192 -7.89 4.15 -10.86
N PHE A 193 -8.66 3.70 -11.85
CA PHE A 193 -9.39 4.56 -12.79
C PHE A 193 -10.84 4.63 -12.37
N VAL A 194 -11.37 5.84 -12.38
CA VAL A 194 -12.78 6.13 -12.11
C VAL A 194 -13.46 6.48 -13.43
N PHE A 195 -14.50 5.72 -13.78
CA PHE A 195 -15.31 5.90 -14.96
C PHE A 195 -16.76 6.13 -14.57
N SER A 196 -17.54 6.76 -15.45
CA SER A 196 -19.01 6.75 -15.35
C SER A 196 -19.51 5.30 -15.27
N LYS A 197 -20.70 5.10 -14.69
CA LYS A 197 -21.30 3.76 -14.58
C LYS A 197 -21.41 3.06 -15.92
N ASN A 198 -21.14 1.75 -15.92
CA ASN A 198 -21.22 0.86 -17.06
C ASN A 198 -20.40 1.31 -18.29
N PRO A 199 -19.09 1.58 -18.14
CA PRO A 199 -18.26 1.93 -19.27
C PRO A 199 -18.25 0.78 -20.29
N PRO A 200 -18.32 1.08 -21.61
CA PRO A 200 -18.42 0.05 -22.63
C PRO A 200 -17.14 -0.75 -22.78
N ASN A 201 -17.25 -1.93 -23.37
CA ASN A 201 -16.10 -2.78 -23.75
C ASN A 201 -15.22 -3.30 -22.60
N MET A 202 -15.77 -3.39 -21.38
CA MET A 202 -15.06 -3.91 -20.20
C MET A 202 -15.14 -5.43 -20.06
N GLU A 203 -16.00 -6.10 -20.83
CA GLU A 203 -16.14 -7.54 -20.82
C GLU A 203 -14.90 -8.24 -21.40
N LYS A 204 -14.39 -9.24 -20.70
CA LYS A 204 -13.18 -9.98 -21.07
C LYS A 204 -13.48 -11.09 -22.08
N VAL A 205 -13.48 -10.76 -23.36
CA VAL A 205 -13.87 -11.62 -24.46
C VAL A 205 -12.75 -11.94 -25.47
N ILE A 206 -11.62 -11.22 -25.41
CA ILE A 206 -10.50 -11.39 -26.34
C ILE A 206 -9.46 -12.30 -25.67
N GLU A 207 -9.15 -13.44 -26.30
CA GLU A 207 -8.09 -14.31 -25.82
C GLU A 207 -6.74 -13.60 -25.83
N ASN A 208 -6.06 -13.61 -24.67
CA ASN A 208 -4.76 -13.02 -24.53
C ASN A 208 -3.66 -13.98 -25.02
N SER A 209 -3.26 -13.86 -26.27
CA SER A 209 -2.21 -14.69 -26.87
C SER A 209 -0.81 -14.43 -26.30
N PHE A 210 -0.58 -13.31 -25.57
CA PHE A 210 0.74 -12.99 -24.98
C PHE A 210 0.97 -13.59 -23.62
N SER A 211 -0.06 -13.70 -22.81
CA SER A 211 0.04 -14.40 -21.55
C SER A 211 -0.16 -15.91 -21.74
N ASN A 212 0.26 -16.47 -22.89
CA ASN A 212 0.12 -17.88 -23.16
C ASN A 212 0.29 -18.71 -21.90
N GLY A 213 -0.81 -18.91 -21.27
CA GLY A 213 -1.15 -19.60 -20.08
C GLY A 213 0.03 -19.84 -19.15
N LYS A 214 0.16 -19.03 -18.09
CA LYS A 214 1.00 -19.47 -16.98
C LYS A 214 0.54 -20.87 -16.65
N TYR A 215 1.45 -21.83 -16.81
CA TYR A 215 1.19 -23.23 -16.47
C TYR A 215 0.85 -23.28 -14.99
N ASP A 216 -0.37 -23.66 -14.70
CA ASP A 216 -0.82 -23.88 -13.34
C ASP A 216 -0.33 -25.26 -12.90
N TYR A 217 0.69 -25.28 -12.05
CA TYR A 217 1.28 -26.52 -11.54
C TYR A 217 0.33 -27.32 -10.65
N VAL A 218 -0.71 -26.70 -10.10
CA VAL A 218 -1.74 -27.35 -9.27
C VAL A 218 -2.75 -28.08 -10.17
N THR A 219 -3.27 -27.39 -11.17
CA THR A 219 -4.27 -27.95 -12.09
C THR A 219 -3.65 -28.66 -13.30
N LYS A 220 -2.32 -28.55 -13.48
CA LYS A 220 -1.56 -29.06 -14.62
C LYS A 220 -2.11 -28.62 -15.99
N LYS A 221 -2.71 -27.43 -16.05
CA LYS A 221 -3.30 -26.83 -17.26
C LYS A 221 -2.73 -25.43 -17.51
N HIS A 222 -2.65 -25.05 -18.78
CA HIS A 222 -2.41 -23.66 -19.15
C HIS A 222 -3.68 -22.84 -18.90
N LYS A 223 -3.59 -21.83 -18.05
CA LYS A 223 -4.72 -20.94 -17.78
C LYS A 223 -4.81 -19.91 -18.91
N VAL A 224 -5.81 -20.06 -19.77
CA VAL A 224 -6.13 -19.04 -20.79
C VAL A 224 -6.59 -17.78 -20.09
N THR A 225 -5.99 -16.64 -20.42
CA THR A 225 -6.40 -15.33 -19.92
C THR A 225 -7.07 -14.54 -21.04
N TYR A 226 -8.05 -13.72 -20.68
CA TYR A 226 -8.81 -12.93 -21.62
C TYR A 226 -8.64 -11.45 -21.32
N PHE A 227 -8.64 -10.61 -22.39
CA PHE A 227 -8.74 -9.16 -22.33
C PHE A 227 -10.15 -8.68 -22.63
N SER A 228 -10.49 -7.52 -22.09
CA SER A 228 -11.55 -6.70 -22.63
C SER A 228 -11.08 -5.93 -23.87
N LYS A 229 -12.01 -5.43 -24.69
CA LYS A 229 -11.66 -4.54 -25.80
C LYS A 229 -11.01 -3.24 -25.31
N PHE A 230 -11.35 -2.81 -24.10
CA PHE A 230 -10.73 -1.64 -23.47
C PHE A 230 -9.27 -1.90 -23.08
N GLU A 231 -8.98 -3.04 -22.41
CA GLU A 231 -7.58 -3.45 -22.08
C GLU A 231 -6.74 -3.56 -23.35
N TRP A 232 -7.29 -4.20 -24.40
CA TRP A 232 -6.64 -4.35 -25.69
C TRP A 232 -6.29 -2.98 -26.31
N LEU A 233 -7.21 -2.01 -26.24
CA LEU A 233 -6.99 -0.66 -26.72
C LEU A 233 -5.91 0.06 -25.89
N LEU A 234 -6.02 0.03 -24.57
CA LEU A 234 -5.06 0.68 -23.68
C LEU A 234 -3.65 0.12 -23.83
N GLN A 235 -3.51 -1.20 -23.94
CA GLN A 235 -2.23 -1.87 -24.12
C GLN A 235 -1.51 -1.38 -25.37
N ARG A 236 -2.23 -1.27 -26.49
CA ARG A 236 -1.65 -0.81 -27.75
C ARG A 236 -1.29 0.66 -27.69
N ILE A 237 -2.14 1.50 -27.14
CA ILE A 237 -1.82 2.92 -26.95
C ILE A 237 -0.60 3.07 -26.03
N TRP A 238 -0.54 2.31 -24.93
CA TRP A 238 0.59 2.33 -24.01
C TRP A 238 1.90 1.94 -24.69
N CYS A 239 1.88 0.86 -25.46
CA CYS A 239 3.05 0.42 -26.26
C CYS A 239 3.51 1.50 -27.24
N LEU A 240 2.61 2.05 -28.06
CA LEU A 240 2.94 3.10 -29.02
C LEU A 240 3.53 4.33 -28.33
N LEU A 241 2.95 4.75 -27.19
CA LEU A 241 3.47 5.88 -26.42
C LEU A 241 4.87 5.59 -25.87
N MET A 242 5.09 4.38 -25.35
CA MET A 242 6.39 4.01 -24.79
C MET A 242 7.47 3.85 -25.85
N LEU A 243 7.11 3.51 -27.08
CA LEU A 243 8.03 3.43 -28.22
C LEU A 243 8.16 4.73 -29.01
N ASP A 244 7.50 5.82 -28.57
CA ASP A 244 7.45 7.13 -29.25
C ASP A 244 6.82 7.08 -30.65
N ILE A 245 5.97 6.10 -30.88
CA ILE A 245 5.23 5.94 -32.13
C ILE A 245 3.92 6.74 -32.05
N LYS A 246 3.53 7.35 -33.14
CA LYS A 246 2.29 8.12 -33.21
C LYS A 246 1.07 7.24 -32.98
N VAL A 247 0.20 7.65 -32.07
CA VAL A 247 -1.05 6.96 -31.79
C VAL A 247 -2.05 7.32 -32.88
N THR A 248 -2.31 6.40 -33.81
CA THR A 248 -3.31 6.47 -34.86
C THR A 248 -4.13 5.19 -34.87
N LYS A 249 -5.30 5.22 -35.53
CA LYS A 249 -6.16 4.03 -35.66
C LYS A 249 -5.43 2.89 -36.39
N GLU A 250 -4.69 3.25 -37.46
CA GLU A 250 -3.90 2.34 -38.28
C GLU A 250 -2.83 1.63 -37.40
N ASN A 251 -2.03 2.38 -36.66
CA ASN A 251 -0.98 1.86 -35.79
C ASN A 251 -1.55 1.03 -34.61
N ILE A 252 -2.74 1.37 -34.12
CA ILE A 252 -3.43 0.57 -33.11
C ILE A 252 -3.90 -0.76 -33.69
N VAL A 253 -4.43 -0.78 -34.91
CA VAL A 253 -4.91 -2.01 -35.56
C VAL A 253 -3.73 -2.90 -35.97
N ASP A 254 -2.75 -2.34 -36.66
CA ASP A 254 -1.53 -3.01 -37.04
C ASP A 254 -0.37 -2.72 -36.09
N ILE A 255 -0.53 -3.09 -34.82
CA ILE A 255 0.49 -2.83 -33.78
C ILE A 255 1.79 -3.56 -34.06
N TYR A 256 1.75 -4.73 -34.70
CA TYR A 256 2.93 -5.53 -35.01
C TYR A 256 3.78 -4.86 -36.09
N GLY A 257 3.16 -4.42 -37.17
CA GLY A 257 3.86 -3.65 -38.22
C GLY A 257 4.37 -2.30 -37.69
N ALA A 258 3.53 -1.59 -36.93
CA ALA A 258 3.90 -0.28 -36.37
C ALA A 258 5.09 -0.34 -35.38
N THR A 259 5.34 -1.48 -34.73
CA THR A 259 6.36 -1.64 -33.69
C THR A 259 7.49 -2.58 -34.07
N ASP A 260 7.58 -3.04 -35.32
CA ASP A 260 8.55 -4.04 -35.78
C ASP A 260 8.61 -5.28 -34.87
N GLY A 261 7.46 -5.70 -34.38
CA GLY A 261 7.33 -6.86 -33.50
C GLY A 261 7.69 -6.61 -32.01
N LEU A 262 8.13 -5.43 -31.61
CA LEU A 262 8.48 -5.09 -30.21
C LEU A 262 7.29 -5.15 -29.26
N TYR A 263 6.08 -5.09 -29.80
CA TYR A 263 4.84 -5.23 -29.00
C TYR A 263 4.81 -6.52 -28.17
N LYS A 264 5.47 -7.57 -28.58
CA LYS A 264 5.53 -8.86 -27.87
C LYS A 264 6.31 -8.81 -26.54
N ASP A 265 7.11 -7.78 -26.31
CA ASP A 265 8.15 -7.78 -25.28
C ASP A 265 7.75 -7.10 -23.96
N GLY A 266 6.51 -7.30 -23.49
CA GLY A 266 6.17 -7.01 -22.11
C GLY A 266 5.42 -5.71 -21.85
N PHE A 267 4.83 -5.09 -22.88
CA PHE A 267 3.85 -4.01 -22.67
C PHE A 267 2.50 -4.63 -22.32
N ASP A 268 2.25 -4.88 -21.06
CA ASP A 268 0.99 -5.48 -20.61
C ASP A 268 0.12 -4.46 -19.88
N VAL A 269 -1.20 -4.52 -20.12
CA VAL A 269 -2.22 -3.73 -19.42
C VAL A 269 -3.31 -4.68 -18.97
N LYS A 270 -3.57 -4.70 -17.68
CA LYS A 270 -4.63 -5.53 -17.07
C LYS A 270 -5.56 -4.62 -16.30
N ALA A 271 -6.86 -4.77 -16.57
CA ALA A 271 -7.91 -4.06 -15.85
C ALA A 271 -8.81 -5.07 -15.14
N ASP A 272 -8.98 -4.89 -13.85
CA ASP A 272 -9.90 -5.68 -13.02
C ASP A 272 -10.80 -4.73 -12.24
N ASN A 273 -12.05 -5.13 -12.03
CA ASN A 273 -12.95 -4.38 -11.15
C ASN A 273 -12.27 -4.25 -9.77
N ALA A 274 -12.21 -3.03 -9.26
CA ALA A 274 -11.50 -2.70 -8.03
C ALA A 274 -12.33 -2.91 -6.77
N GLU A 275 -13.60 -3.29 -6.90
CA GLU A 275 -14.53 -3.40 -5.78
C GLU A 275 -13.93 -4.13 -4.57
N GLY A 276 -13.78 -3.40 -3.46
CA GLY A 276 -13.17 -3.92 -2.23
C GLY A 276 -11.68 -4.23 -2.28
N LYS A 277 -10.96 -3.99 -3.39
CA LYS A 277 -9.54 -4.35 -3.57
C LYS A 277 -8.58 -3.14 -3.60
N TYR A 278 -8.93 -2.05 -2.96
CA TYR A 278 -8.16 -0.80 -3.00
C TYR A 278 -6.75 -0.89 -2.42
N HIS A 279 -6.44 -1.92 -1.62
CA HIS A 279 -5.14 -2.08 -1.00
C HIS A 279 -3.99 -2.23 -2.02
N GLU A 280 -4.28 -2.66 -3.26
CA GLU A 280 -3.27 -2.86 -4.29
C GLU A 280 -2.55 -1.56 -4.68
N ILE A 281 -3.28 -0.42 -4.72
CA ILE A 281 -2.69 0.88 -5.08
C ILE A 281 -1.77 1.44 -4.00
N PHE A 282 -1.98 1.04 -2.74
CA PHE A 282 -1.24 1.57 -1.58
C PHE A 282 -0.04 0.71 -1.19
N LYS A 283 0.29 -0.32 -1.97
CA LYS A 283 1.49 -1.14 -1.77
C LYS A 283 2.77 -0.30 -1.87
N TYR A 284 3.87 -0.88 -1.41
CA TYR A 284 5.18 -0.21 -1.45
C TYR A 284 5.65 0.02 -2.87
N ALA A 285 6.38 1.13 -3.09
CA ALA A 285 7.02 1.40 -4.37
C ALA A 285 8.09 0.36 -4.75
N ILE A 286 8.60 -0.38 -3.77
CA ILE A 286 9.65 -1.38 -3.96
C ILE A 286 9.22 -2.68 -3.29
N LYS A 287 9.14 -3.75 -4.07
CA LYS A 287 8.97 -5.11 -3.54
C LYS A 287 10.29 -5.86 -3.61
N GLY A 288 10.91 -6.05 -2.46
CA GLY A 288 11.92 -7.08 -2.30
C GLY A 288 11.29 -8.40 -1.83
N THR A 289 11.91 -9.54 -2.15
CA THR A 289 11.48 -10.84 -1.63
C THR A 289 11.82 -10.95 -0.14
N TYR A 290 10.80 -10.88 0.67
CA TYR A 290 10.82 -10.85 2.12
C TYR A 290 10.99 -12.25 2.74
N LYS A 291 12.13 -12.89 2.59
CA LYS A 291 12.49 -14.07 3.42
C LYS A 291 14.00 -14.31 3.40
N LYS A 292 14.69 -13.98 4.50
CA LYS A 292 16.02 -14.46 4.94
C LYS A 292 17.28 -13.99 4.20
N GLU A 293 17.24 -13.18 3.13
CA GLU A 293 18.42 -12.70 2.41
C GLU A 293 18.38 -11.20 2.20
N LYS A 294 19.54 -10.58 1.95
CA LYS A 294 19.67 -9.19 1.51
C LYS A 294 18.68 -8.95 0.37
N ILE A 295 17.80 -7.96 0.53
CA ILE A 295 16.68 -7.75 -0.40
C ILE A 295 17.19 -7.28 -1.77
N PHE A 296 18.26 -6.49 -1.76
CA PHE A 296 18.92 -5.93 -2.93
C PHE A 296 20.44 -6.07 -2.78
N SER A 297 21.16 -6.11 -3.90
CA SER A 297 22.58 -5.81 -3.88
C SER A 297 22.80 -4.32 -3.62
N TYR A 298 24.00 -3.94 -3.23
CA TYR A 298 24.34 -2.51 -3.09
C TYR A 298 24.14 -1.74 -4.41
N GLU A 299 24.54 -2.34 -5.53
CA GLU A 299 24.35 -1.76 -6.86
C GLU A 299 22.87 -1.56 -7.20
N ASP A 300 22.00 -2.57 -6.93
CA ASP A 300 20.55 -2.45 -7.12
C ASP A 300 19.98 -1.32 -6.26
N PHE A 301 20.45 -1.21 -5.02
CA PHE A 301 20.01 -0.17 -4.11
C PHE A 301 20.36 1.23 -4.64
N CYS A 302 21.56 1.41 -5.18
CA CYS A 302 21.97 2.68 -5.79
C CYS A 302 21.10 3.07 -6.98
N TYR A 303 20.77 2.10 -7.86
CA TYR A 303 19.87 2.34 -8.98
C TYR A 303 18.46 2.72 -8.52
N LEU A 304 17.92 2.02 -7.54
CA LEU A 304 16.58 2.28 -7.00
C LEU A 304 16.53 3.64 -6.29
N GLU A 305 17.51 3.96 -5.47
CA GLU A 305 17.60 5.24 -4.77
C GLU A 305 17.63 6.40 -5.76
N ASN A 306 18.51 6.32 -6.76
CA ASN A 306 18.59 7.33 -7.82
C ASN A 306 17.28 7.43 -8.62
N ALA A 307 16.66 6.30 -8.93
CA ALA A 307 15.44 6.26 -9.72
C ALA A 307 14.21 6.81 -8.97
N LEU A 308 14.15 6.68 -7.64
CA LEU A 308 13.03 7.15 -6.84
C LEU A 308 13.27 8.53 -6.19
N LYS A 309 14.51 9.03 -6.21
CA LYS A 309 14.86 10.33 -5.68
C LYS A 309 14.00 11.42 -6.31
N ASN A 310 13.35 12.22 -5.47
CA ASN A 310 12.49 13.35 -5.87
C ASN A 310 11.28 12.97 -6.77
N ARG A 311 10.92 11.68 -6.88
CA ARG A 311 9.73 11.27 -7.64
C ARG A 311 8.52 11.12 -6.74
N ARG A 312 7.36 11.54 -7.27
CA ARG A 312 6.07 11.29 -6.64
C ARG A 312 5.68 9.83 -6.87
N VAL A 313 5.66 9.04 -5.81
CA VAL A 313 5.20 7.65 -5.88
C VAL A 313 3.72 7.58 -6.23
N TYR A 314 2.92 8.52 -5.70
CA TYR A 314 1.48 8.63 -5.95
C TYR A 314 1.17 9.92 -6.69
N GLU A 315 0.23 9.85 -7.63
CA GLU A 315 -0.27 11.01 -8.36
C GLU A 315 -1.75 10.82 -8.71
N THR A 316 -2.52 11.90 -8.60
CA THR A 316 -3.96 11.93 -8.83
C THR A 316 -4.33 12.72 -10.07
N TYR A 317 -5.43 12.34 -10.72
CA TYR A 317 -5.94 12.93 -11.94
C TYR A 317 -7.46 13.07 -11.87
N GLY A 318 -8.01 14.07 -12.59
CA GLY A 318 -9.45 14.29 -12.67
C GLY A 318 -10.05 14.58 -11.29
N ILE A 319 -11.22 14.01 -10.99
CA ILE A 319 -11.96 14.23 -9.74
C ILE A 319 -11.19 13.81 -8.47
N LEU A 320 -10.15 12.96 -8.62
CA LEU A 320 -9.33 12.55 -7.49
C LEU A 320 -8.22 13.55 -7.13
N ARG A 321 -8.07 14.66 -7.88
CA ARG A 321 -7.06 15.71 -7.57
C ARG A 321 -7.35 16.46 -6.28
N ASP A 322 -8.62 16.57 -5.92
CA ASP A 322 -9.06 17.27 -4.72
C ASP A 322 -8.70 16.49 -3.45
N TYR A 323 -8.36 15.21 -3.61
CA TYR A 323 -7.90 14.34 -2.53
C TYR A 323 -6.37 14.25 -2.53
N ASN A 324 -5.72 14.71 -1.48
CA ASN A 324 -4.26 14.70 -1.39
C ASN A 324 -3.71 13.34 -0.92
N PHE A 325 -3.55 12.39 -1.83
CA PHE A 325 -3.01 11.04 -1.56
C PHE A 325 -1.53 11.04 -1.10
N ASN A 326 -0.81 12.15 -1.25
CA ASN A 326 0.58 12.28 -0.79
C ASN A 326 0.67 12.79 0.63
N ASP A 327 -0.34 13.51 1.08
CA ASP A 327 -0.36 14.09 2.41
C ASP A 327 -0.68 13.02 3.45
N THR A 328 0.35 12.61 4.16
CA THR A 328 0.23 11.81 5.38
C THR A 328 0.37 12.72 6.61
N GLY A 329 0.25 14.04 6.43
CA GLY A 329 0.37 15.07 7.43
C GLY A 329 -0.69 14.98 8.52
N ASP A 330 -1.39 16.01 8.78
CA ASP A 330 -2.33 16.08 9.90
C ASP A 330 -3.61 15.28 9.66
N ILE A 331 -3.62 14.02 10.13
CA ILE A 331 -4.77 13.09 10.07
C ILE A 331 -5.67 13.27 11.33
N SER A 332 -5.40 14.25 12.15
CA SER A 332 -6.19 14.47 13.37
C SER A 332 -7.69 14.61 13.07
N ASN A 333 -8.05 15.03 11.84
CA ASN A 333 -9.43 15.24 11.40
C ASN A 333 -10.10 14.01 10.77
N LEU A 334 -9.36 12.94 10.49
CA LEU A 334 -9.88 11.72 9.87
C LEU A 334 -9.64 10.51 10.78
N LYS A 335 -10.06 10.63 12.04
CA LYS A 335 -10.08 9.52 12.96
C LYS A 335 -11.20 8.57 12.57
N ASP A 336 -10.85 7.32 12.31
CA ASP A 336 -11.83 6.24 12.24
C ASP A 336 -12.61 6.17 13.57
N MET A 337 -13.84 5.72 13.52
CA MET A 337 -14.68 5.51 14.72
C MET A 337 -13.91 4.71 15.78
N SER A 338 -13.09 3.74 15.37
CA SER A 338 -12.25 2.96 16.28
C SER A 338 -11.17 3.77 16.99
N ASP A 339 -10.57 4.76 16.30
CA ASP A 339 -9.59 5.65 16.91
C ASP A 339 -10.25 6.61 17.89
N ILE A 340 -11.45 7.07 17.59
CA ILE A 340 -12.25 7.92 18.49
C ILE A 340 -12.57 7.15 19.79
N ILE A 341 -13.02 5.91 19.64
CA ILE A 341 -13.35 5.06 20.78
C ILE A 341 -12.08 4.73 21.60
N PHE A 342 -10.99 4.38 20.93
CA PHE A 342 -9.70 4.13 21.59
C PHE A 342 -9.27 5.38 22.41
N ASP A 343 -9.35 6.56 21.83
CA ASP A 343 -9.00 7.80 22.51
C ASP A 343 -9.92 8.10 23.71
N GLU A 344 -11.21 7.82 23.61
CA GLU A 344 -12.16 7.99 24.73
C GLU A 344 -11.85 7.03 25.89
N LEU A 345 -11.67 5.74 25.59
CA LEU A 345 -11.30 4.76 26.59
C LEU A 345 -9.92 5.05 27.19
N LEU A 346 -8.99 5.57 26.38
CA LEU A 346 -7.69 6.00 26.88
C LEU A 346 -7.79 7.20 27.82
N ARG A 347 -8.65 8.20 27.51
CA ARG A 347 -8.91 9.33 28.42
C ARG A 347 -9.54 8.88 29.72
N GLU A 348 -10.47 7.93 29.65
CA GLU A 348 -11.08 7.35 30.86
C GLU A 348 -10.04 6.61 31.70
N LEU A 349 -9.17 5.79 31.06
CA LEU A 349 -8.07 5.12 31.73
C LEU A 349 -7.12 6.12 32.42
N GLN A 350 -6.79 7.23 31.74
CA GLN A 350 -5.92 8.29 32.27
C GLN A 350 -6.53 9.03 33.47
N ARG A 351 -7.86 9.15 33.52
CA ARG A 351 -8.56 9.69 34.70
C ARG A 351 -8.47 8.76 35.88
N ARG A 352 -8.47 7.44 35.65
CA ARG A 352 -8.42 6.41 36.71
C ARG A 352 -6.99 6.14 37.20
N GLU A 353 -6.01 6.24 36.31
CA GLU A 353 -4.62 5.95 36.62
C GLU A 353 -3.68 6.87 35.81
N LYS A 354 -2.78 7.54 36.50
CA LYS A 354 -1.71 8.32 35.87
C LYS A 354 -0.63 7.37 35.36
N PRO A 355 -0.32 7.36 34.05
CA PRO A 355 0.68 6.43 33.53
C PRO A 355 2.09 6.84 33.92
N ILE A 356 2.96 5.86 33.98
CA ILE A 356 4.41 6.04 34.07
C ILE A 356 4.96 6.00 32.64
N LEU A 357 5.68 7.05 32.24
CA LEU A 357 6.38 7.05 30.96
C LEU A 357 7.63 6.16 31.07
N ILE A 358 7.72 5.17 30.20
CA ILE A 358 8.89 4.28 30.10
C ILE A 358 9.40 4.25 28.65
N GLN A 359 10.71 4.13 28.52
CA GLN A 359 11.34 3.84 27.22
C GLN A 359 11.67 2.37 27.11
N SER A 360 11.50 1.81 25.92
CA SER A 360 11.78 0.41 25.64
C SER A 360 12.36 0.24 24.24
N CYS A 361 12.71 -0.98 23.87
CA CYS A 361 13.05 -1.40 22.53
C CYS A 361 12.31 -2.71 22.18
N ILE A 362 12.32 -3.11 20.92
CA ILE A 362 11.59 -4.30 20.47
C ILE A 362 12.03 -5.56 21.24
N GLU A 363 13.32 -5.72 21.46
CA GLU A 363 13.91 -6.87 22.17
C GLU A 363 13.35 -6.98 23.61
N LYS A 364 13.37 -5.88 24.35
CA LYS A 364 12.81 -5.82 25.72
C LYS A 364 11.29 -6.07 25.75
N ILE A 365 10.58 -5.57 24.72
CA ILE A 365 9.14 -5.82 24.59
C ILE A 365 8.88 -7.32 24.37
N LEU A 366 9.63 -7.96 23.47
CA LEU A 366 9.52 -9.39 23.19
C LEU A 366 9.87 -10.24 24.41
N GLU A 367 10.95 -9.92 25.11
CA GLU A 367 11.31 -10.58 26.37
C GLU A 367 10.20 -10.46 27.44
N ASP A 368 9.60 -9.27 27.54
CA ASP A 368 8.52 -9.01 28.48
C ASP A 368 7.26 -9.82 28.13
N LEU A 369 6.90 -9.91 26.87
CA LEU A 369 5.79 -10.72 26.38
C LEU A 369 6.05 -12.23 26.60
N GLU A 370 7.26 -12.71 26.37
CA GLU A 370 7.62 -14.10 26.59
C GLU A 370 7.60 -14.49 28.09
N ARG A 371 8.16 -13.63 28.97
CA ARG A 371 8.09 -13.82 30.43
C ARG A 371 6.65 -13.81 30.95
N ASN A 372 5.76 -13.09 30.30
CA ASN A 372 4.37 -12.95 30.76
C ASN A 372 3.43 -14.04 30.25
N LYS A 373 3.87 -14.92 29.33
CA LYS A 373 3.03 -16.00 28.78
C LYS A 373 2.34 -16.85 29.88
N ASN A 374 3.01 -17.08 31.03
CA ASN A 374 2.57 -17.96 32.08
C ASN A 374 2.10 -17.23 33.36
N ARG A 375 2.04 -15.90 33.36
CA ARG A 375 1.64 -15.13 34.55
C ARG A 375 0.13 -14.94 34.63
N LYS A 376 -0.44 -15.01 35.84
CA LYS A 376 -1.88 -14.77 36.10
C LYS A 376 -2.31 -13.37 35.70
N LYS A 377 -1.44 -12.36 35.85
CA LYS A 377 -1.67 -10.98 35.42
C LYS A 377 -0.73 -10.69 34.25
N LYS A 378 -1.27 -10.68 33.02
CA LYS A 378 -0.49 -10.43 31.81
C LYS A 378 -0.34 -8.92 31.59
N ILE A 379 0.88 -8.49 31.24
CA ILE A 379 1.10 -7.14 30.71
C ILE A 379 0.68 -7.18 29.23
N ARG A 380 -0.20 -6.25 28.84
CA ARG A 380 -0.72 -6.14 27.49
C ARG A 380 -0.20 -4.86 26.83
N TYR A 381 0.15 -4.96 25.56
CA TYR A 381 0.60 -3.83 24.77
C TYR A 381 -0.55 -3.36 23.90
N ILE A 382 -0.96 -2.11 24.06
CA ILE A 382 -2.09 -1.51 23.35
C ILE A 382 -1.63 -0.32 22.51
N GLY A 383 -2.33 -0.04 21.44
CA GLY A 383 -2.07 1.10 20.57
C GLY A 383 -3.25 1.42 19.68
N PRO A 384 -3.23 2.58 18.99
CA PRO A 384 -4.31 2.96 18.10
C PRO A 384 -4.44 1.97 16.93
N ALA A 385 -5.66 1.77 16.47
CA ALA A 385 -6.01 0.87 15.36
C ALA A 385 -5.29 1.22 14.04
N VAL A 386 -4.75 2.44 13.91
CA VAL A 386 -3.92 2.90 12.79
C VAL A 386 -2.75 1.96 12.47
N LEU A 387 -2.34 1.13 13.40
CA LEU A 387 -1.31 0.11 13.21
C LEU A 387 -1.87 -1.20 12.65
N ARG A 388 -3.19 -1.38 12.52
CA ARG A 388 -3.84 -2.61 12.05
C ARG A 388 -5.12 -2.38 11.24
N ARG A 389 -5.49 -3.37 10.44
CA ARG A 389 -6.61 -3.31 9.47
C ARG A 389 -8.00 -3.32 10.14
N THR A 390 -8.75 -2.29 9.92
CA THR A 390 -10.13 -2.13 9.43
C THR A 390 -11.33 -2.53 10.28
N PHE A 391 -11.97 -1.47 10.83
CA PHE A 391 -13.37 -1.45 11.27
C PHE A 391 -14.39 -1.18 10.15
N GLN A 392 -13.95 -0.80 8.98
CA GLN A 392 -14.80 -0.20 7.92
C GLN A 392 -15.86 -1.13 7.32
N ASN A 393 -15.83 -2.44 7.62
CA ASN A 393 -16.76 -3.43 7.06
C ASN A 393 -17.54 -4.18 8.14
N LEU A 394 -17.59 -3.68 9.36
CA LEU A 394 -18.32 -4.32 10.45
C LEU A 394 -19.78 -3.86 10.47
N SER A 395 -20.71 -4.80 10.70
CA SER A 395 -22.09 -4.48 11.06
C SER A 395 -22.11 -3.69 12.38
N GLU A 396 -23.22 -3.01 12.69
CA GLU A 396 -23.37 -2.29 13.96
C GLU A 396 -23.26 -3.26 15.17
N GLU A 397 -23.74 -4.49 15.02
CA GLU A 397 -23.62 -5.54 16.02
C GLU A 397 -22.14 -5.94 16.26
N ASP A 398 -21.37 -6.11 15.17
CA ASP A 398 -19.93 -6.39 15.25
C ASP A 398 -19.18 -5.20 15.87
N LYS A 399 -19.56 -3.94 15.58
CA LYS A 399 -18.98 -2.74 16.20
C LYS A 399 -19.24 -2.72 17.71
N GLN A 400 -20.48 -3.02 18.15
CA GLN A 400 -20.80 -3.07 19.59
C GLN A 400 -19.99 -4.17 20.29
N THR A 401 -19.90 -5.35 19.69
CA THR A 401 -19.08 -6.45 20.20
C THR A 401 -17.61 -6.05 20.36
N CYS A 402 -17.09 -5.27 19.42
CA CYS A 402 -15.73 -4.74 19.49
C CYS A 402 -15.55 -3.73 20.62
N LEU A 403 -16.52 -2.83 20.79
CA LEU A 403 -16.54 -1.87 21.92
C LEU A 403 -16.51 -2.56 23.26
N ASP A 404 -17.32 -3.59 23.43
CA ASP A 404 -17.40 -4.34 24.69
C ASP A 404 -16.08 -5.05 25.00
N LYS A 405 -15.45 -5.67 24.00
CA LYS A 405 -14.13 -6.27 24.15
C LYS A 405 -13.03 -5.24 24.42
N MET A 406 -13.10 -4.05 23.82
CA MET A 406 -12.17 -2.97 24.16
C MET A 406 -12.33 -2.52 25.61
N ARG A 407 -13.56 -2.35 26.09
CA ARG A 407 -13.82 -2.02 27.50
C ARG A 407 -13.30 -3.08 28.44
N GLU A 408 -13.53 -4.36 28.13
CA GLU A 408 -12.96 -5.49 28.86
C GLU A 408 -11.42 -5.45 28.85
N LEU A 409 -10.82 -5.16 27.71
CA LEU A 409 -9.38 -5.02 27.56
C LEU A 409 -8.81 -3.90 28.44
N PHE A 410 -9.46 -2.72 28.46
CA PHE A 410 -8.98 -1.56 29.21
C PHE A 410 -9.25 -1.67 30.70
N PHE A 411 -10.42 -2.16 31.09
CA PHE A 411 -10.92 -2.08 32.47
C PHE A 411 -11.10 -3.44 33.16
N GLY A 412 -11.07 -4.54 32.42
CA GLY A 412 -11.19 -5.89 32.96
C GLY A 412 -12.59 -6.24 33.49
N GLN A 413 -13.63 -5.52 33.08
CA GLN A 413 -15.02 -5.74 33.50
C GLN A 413 -15.86 -6.24 32.33
N LYS A 414 -16.72 -7.25 32.58
CA LYS A 414 -17.83 -7.58 31.70
C LYS A 414 -18.91 -6.50 31.80
N THR A 415 -19.59 -6.24 30.68
CA THR A 415 -20.51 -5.11 30.43
C THR A 415 -21.79 -5.10 31.26
N ASP A 416 -22.03 -6.06 32.14
CA ASP A 416 -23.32 -6.21 32.83
C ASP A 416 -23.54 -5.27 34.02
N GLU A 417 -22.55 -4.41 34.38
CA GLU A 417 -22.64 -3.55 35.58
C GLU A 417 -22.54 -2.03 35.33
N LEU A 418 -22.46 -1.57 34.08
CA LEU A 418 -22.46 -0.14 33.80
C LEU A 418 -23.77 0.27 33.10
N GLY A 419 -24.72 0.68 33.94
CA GLY A 419 -26.01 1.19 33.48
C GLY A 419 -25.94 2.34 32.49
N ASP A 420 -26.94 2.43 31.67
CA ASP A 420 -27.47 3.35 30.66
C ASP A 420 -27.00 4.82 30.60
N GLY A 421 -25.73 5.11 30.83
CA GLY A 421 -25.20 6.48 30.82
C GLY A 421 -24.67 6.99 29.46
N PHE A 422 -24.60 6.15 28.41
CA PHE A 422 -23.93 6.49 27.15
C PHE A 422 -24.79 6.30 25.89
N VAL A 423 -26.03 6.71 25.95
CA VAL A 423 -26.83 6.88 24.71
C VAL A 423 -27.41 8.28 24.69
N LYS A 424 -26.70 9.19 24.05
CA LYS A 424 -27.21 10.36 23.31
C LYS A 424 -26.08 11.38 23.06
N ALA A 425 -25.27 11.14 22.07
CA ALA A 425 -24.55 12.20 21.37
C ALA A 425 -24.28 11.72 19.94
N GLY A 426 -25.33 11.77 19.13
CA GLY A 426 -25.28 11.33 17.75
C GLY A 426 -26.51 11.75 16.96
N THR A 427 -26.92 13.04 17.13
CA THR A 427 -27.77 13.73 16.15
C THR A 427 -27.31 15.18 16.09
N LEU A 428 -26.43 15.45 15.16
CA LEU A 428 -26.27 16.72 14.43
C LEU A 428 -25.38 16.44 13.23
#